data_412933be463a912b521d9700cc23ca39
#
_entry.id   412933be463a912b521d9700cc23ca39
#
_cell.length_a   1.000
_cell.length_b   1.000
_cell.length_c   1.000
_cell.angle_alpha   90.00
_cell.angle_beta   90.00
_cell.angle_gamma   90.00
#
_symmetry.space_group_name_H-M   'P 1'
#
loop_
_entity.id
_entity.type
_entity.pdbx_description
1 polymer ?
#
loop_
_entity_poly.entity_id
_entity_poly.type
_entity_poly.pdbx_seq_one_letter_code
_entity_poly.pdbx_strand_id
1 'polypeptide(L)'
;MTRSMTRSMTMPDRARMQVLLTVLLAALSWHLPASVAAAEPAAAPYVDSKITKERFNEITAEDMEMLRGKKILFASRSFGLNLCGGLRSLAVQDKKYEFLSSYERYDVFKAGGDLSVIPADACQNKNFVHFLATYWPHTKRVEEVEDLLRKKPHEFAKTVDFVIIFFHTALPQNFDAYAAKMEAMQKDFPNIRFIYVTAGFMADSKAKENEAAHQWSEKVRARYKGKAPLYDLGKILSDDFRAGHAYCPEYSKDPAGVHPNLDAGQTMMAKGFLLVLRDTLKWKPLPPAATTTKPAAAPAAKVEKLHPGSPDYKAVRAILDANGLKAKTVDSVTVVERGRAVKLYLQEGGIKELPEALGLLTELRVLHVYGDRSLPHPLLESISPAIGTCTKLEELLLNHNELRSLPEEIAKLTKLTSLSLADNRLANLPEAVAAWAKQFDAKGLEDQKP
;
A
#
# COMPACT_ATOMS: atom_id res chain seq x y z
N MET A 1 9.08 47.95 81.32
CA MET A 1 9.17 49.07 80.37
C MET A 1 10.06 48.64 79.20
N THR A 2 9.48 48.08 78.15
CA THR A 2 10.21 47.67 76.97
C THR A 2 9.71 48.47 75.77
N ARG A 3 10.56 49.36 75.25
CA ARG A 3 10.27 50.16 74.05
C ARG A 3 10.67 49.34 72.81
N SER A 4 9.68 49.00 72.01
CA SER A 4 9.84 48.50 70.69
C SER A 4 10.29 49.67 69.77
N MET A 5 11.44 49.47 69.09
CA MET A 5 11.87 50.36 67.99
C MET A 5 11.55 49.67 66.65
N THR A 6 10.43 49.98 66.07
CA THR A 6 10.17 49.73 64.66
C THR A 6 10.80 50.88 63.84
N ARG A 7 11.89 50.59 63.18
CA ARG A 7 12.50 51.47 62.18
C ARG A 7 11.76 51.35 60.88
N SER A 8 10.99 52.34 60.50
CA SER A 8 10.34 52.44 59.19
C SER A 8 11.40 52.70 58.14
N MET A 9 11.55 51.83 57.20
CA MET A 9 12.37 52.06 56.00
C MET A 9 11.72 53.12 55.11
N THR A 10 12.48 54.19 54.78
CA THR A 10 12.04 55.27 53.92
C THR A 10 11.97 54.91 52.45
N MET A 11 11.07 55.50 51.68
CA MET A 11 10.82 55.27 50.26
C MET A 11 12.07 55.25 49.34
N PRO A 12 13.13 56.03 49.56
CA PRO A 12 14.35 56.00 48.75
C PRO A 12 15.08 54.63 48.72
N ASP A 13 15.06 53.93 49.84
CA ASP A 13 15.75 52.62 49.93
C ASP A 13 15.03 51.51 49.17
N ARG A 14 13.71 51.54 49.07
CA ARG A 14 12.92 50.62 48.29
C ARG A 14 13.15 50.81 46.79
N ALA A 15 13.26 52.04 46.30
CA ALA A 15 13.54 52.33 44.88
C ALA A 15 14.95 51.90 44.48
N ARG A 16 15.96 52.06 45.30
CA ARG A 16 17.33 51.60 45.05
C ARG A 16 17.44 50.09 45.04
N MET A 17 16.69 49.40 45.90
CA MET A 17 16.68 47.96 45.94
C MET A 17 15.97 47.37 44.71
N GLN A 18 14.90 48.01 44.19
CA GLN A 18 14.22 47.59 42.95
C GLN A 18 15.12 47.79 41.73
N VAL A 19 15.84 48.89 41.63
CA VAL A 19 16.80 49.13 40.51
C VAL A 19 17.95 48.14 40.55
N LEU A 20 18.49 47.81 41.74
CA LEU A 20 19.52 46.77 41.85
C LEU A 20 19.00 45.40 41.49
N LEU A 21 17.76 45.05 41.86
CA LEU A 21 17.15 43.77 41.49
C LEU A 21 16.88 43.65 39.97
N THR A 22 16.46 44.76 39.34
CA THR A 22 16.22 44.82 37.90
C THR A 22 17.53 44.74 37.11
N VAL A 23 18.60 45.36 37.58
CA VAL A 23 19.93 45.28 36.94
C VAL A 23 20.55 43.88 37.11
N LEU A 24 20.36 43.23 38.28
CA LEU A 24 20.81 41.84 38.49
C LEU A 24 20.04 40.83 37.63
N LEU A 25 18.73 41.01 37.46
CA LEU A 25 17.90 40.17 36.59
C LEU A 25 18.24 40.39 35.10
N ALA A 26 18.55 41.61 34.70
CA ALA A 26 19.01 41.88 33.34
C ALA A 26 20.44 41.32 33.05
N ALA A 27 21.33 41.33 34.04
CA ALA A 27 22.65 40.74 33.90
C ALA A 27 22.64 39.20 33.89
N LEU A 28 21.67 38.56 34.56
CA LEU A 28 21.48 37.10 34.51
C LEU A 28 20.83 36.60 33.20
N SER A 29 20.10 37.47 32.49
CA SER A 29 19.50 37.13 31.20
C SER A 29 20.50 37.13 30.02
N TRP A 30 21.70 37.65 30.21
CA TRP A 30 22.76 37.70 29.18
C TRP A 30 23.73 36.52 29.22
N HIS A 31 23.59 35.60 30.17
CA HIS A 31 24.45 34.42 30.32
C HIS A 31 23.70 33.08 30.19
N LEU A 32 22.42 33.10 29.77
CA LEU A 32 21.80 31.88 29.26
C LEU A 32 22.35 31.69 27.86
N PRO A 33 23.03 30.57 27.57
CA PRO A 33 23.33 30.26 26.19
C PRO A 33 22.00 30.31 25.44
N ALA A 34 21.97 31.02 24.31
CA ALA A 34 20.81 31.01 23.42
C ALA A 34 20.45 29.53 23.27
N SER A 35 19.26 29.14 23.73
CA SER A 35 18.75 27.81 23.47
C SER A 35 18.89 27.69 21.98
N VAL A 36 19.76 26.78 21.53
CA VAL A 36 19.82 26.38 20.14
C VAL A 36 18.41 25.89 19.89
N ALA A 37 17.58 26.75 19.33
CA ALA A 37 16.27 26.37 18.87
C ALA A 37 16.54 25.17 17.96
N ALA A 38 16.17 23.98 18.41
CA ALA A 38 16.36 22.79 17.62
C ALA A 38 15.70 23.11 16.27
N ALA A 39 16.50 23.16 15.21
CA ALA A 39 16.01 23.45 13.89
C ALA A 39 14.81 22.52 13.66
N GLU A 40 13.67 23.08 13.28
CA GLU A 40 12.51 22.25 12.96
C GLU A 40 12.96 21.16 12.00
N PRO A 41 12.54 19.92 12.24
CA PRO A 41 12.97 18.81 11.41
C PRO A 41 12.55 19.10 9.97
N ALA A 42 13.47 18.91 9.05
CA ALA A 42 13.16 19.06 7.64
C ALA A 42 11.99 18.13 7.27
N ALA A 43 10.96 18.70 6.63
CA ALA A 43 9.82 17.92 6.16
C ALA A 43 10.28 16.75 5.30
N ALA A 44 9.56 15.63 5.36
CA ALA A 44 9.88 14.47 4.55
C ALA A 44 9.80 14.81 3.04
N PRO A 45 10.66 14.20 2.20
CA PRO A 45 10.69 14.46 0.77
C PRO A 45 9.33 14.26 0.10
N TYR A 46 8.95 15.21 -0.73
CA TYR A 46 7.76 15.17 -1.56
C TYR A 46 8.15 15.56 -2.98
N VAL A 47 7.81 14.73 -3.96
CA VAL A 47 8.16 14.97 -5.36
C VAL A 47 6.94 14.83 -6.26
N ASP A 48 6.54 15.92 -6.89
CA ASP A 48 5.50 16.04 -7.92
C ASP A 48 6.10 16.53 -9.25
N SER A 49 5.28 16.91 -10.22
CA SER A 49 5.73 17.38 -11.53
C SER A 49 6.52 18.69 -11.43
N LYS A 50 6.01 19.65 -10.64
CA LYS A 50 6.68 20.95 -10.46
C LYS A 50 8.08 20.76 -9.87
N ILE A 51 8.18 20.06 -8.74
CA ILE A 51 9.46 19.80 -8.09
C ILE A 51 10.40 19.02 -9.01
N THR A 52 9.87 18.05 -9.77
CA THR A 52 10.66 17.28 -10.72
C THR A 52 11.29 18.20 -11.79
N LYS A 53 10.51 19.11 -12.37
CA LYS A 53 10.99 20.06 -13.40
C LYS A 53 12.02 21.04 -12.84
N GLU A 54 11.79 21.56 -11.65
CA GLU A 54 12.64 22.56 -11.02
C GLU A 54 13.97 21.97 -10.53
N ARG A 55 13.96 20.75 -9.97
CA ARG A 55 15.05 20.24 -9.16
C ARG A 55 15.79 19.01 -9.74
N PHE A 56 15.31 18.42 -10.83
CA PHE A 56 15.94 17.22 -11.37
C PHE A 56 17.43 17.43 -11.70
N ASN A 57 17.78 18.61 -12.24
CA ASN A 57 19.15 18.94 -12.62
C ASN A 57 20.10 19.12 -11.42
N GLU A 58 19.58 19.18 -10.19
CA GLU A 58 20.40 19.19 -8.96
C GLU A 58 21.05 17.82 -8.69
N ILE A 59 20.59 16.74 -9.34
CA ILE A 59 21.16 15.41 -9.16
C ILE A 59 22.56 15.36 -9.73
N THR A 60 23.55 15.21 -8.85
CA THR A 60 24.96 15.14 -9.21
C THR A 60 25.42 13.72 -9.57
N ALA A 61 26.63 13.58 -10.06
CA ALA A 61 27.23 12.26 -10.28
C ALA A 61 27.44 11.49 -8.98
N GLU A 62 27.80 12.20 -7.91
CA GLU A 62 27.97 11.62 -6.56
C GLU A 62 26.63 11.12 -6.00
N ASP A 63 25.54 11.87 -6.24
CA ASP A 63 24.19 11.43 -5.88
C ASP A 63 23.84 10.11 -6.57
N MET A 64 24.14 10.00 -7.85
CA MET A 64 23.89 8.79 -8.62
C MET A 64 24.76 7.61 -8.17
N GLU A 65 26.00 7.87 -7.77
CA GLU A 65 26.88 6.84 -7.21
C GLU A 65 26.34 6.32 -5.87
N MET A 66 25.90 7.21 -4.98
CA MET A 66 25.25 6.81 -3.74
C MET A 66 23.99 5.97 -3.99
N LEU A 67 23.18 6.33 -4.99
CA LEU A 67 21.96 5.60 -5.35
C LEU A 67 22.27 4.21 -5.91
N ARG A 68 23.31 4.07 -6.76
CA ARG A 68 23.75 2.77 -7.32
C ARG A 68 24.21 1.80 -6.24
N GLY A 69 24.75 2.30 -5.14
CA GLY A 69 25.14 1.50 -3.97
C GLY A 69 23.97 0.98 -3.14
N LYS A 70 22.73 1.41 -3.40
CA LYS A 70 21.56 1.04 -2.62
C LYS A 70 20.82 -0.18 -3.16
N LYS A 71 20.19 -0.92 -2.26
CA LYS A 71 19.40 -2.11 -2.55
C LYS A 71 17.93 -1.74 -2.50
N ILE A 72 17.22 -1.90 -3.61
CA ILE A 72 15.83 -1.48 -3.78
C ILE A 72 14.97 -2.69 -4.11
N LEU A 73 13.95 -2.92 -3.30
CA LEU A 73 12.87 -3.85 -3.58
C LEU A 73 11.67 -3.06 -4.16
N PHE A 74 11.32 -3.36 -5.39
CA PHE A 74 10.29 -2.64 -6.12
C PHE A 74 9.18 -3.57 -6.58
N ALA A 75 7.97 -3.36 -6.05
CA ALA A 75 6.77 -4.08 -6.41
C ALA A 75 5.91 -3.25 -7.36
N SER A 76 5.57 -3.77 -8.53
CA SER A 76 4.72 -3.06 -9.48
C SER A 76 4.04 -3.99 -10.49
N ARG A 77 3.51 -3.40 -11.54
CA ARG A 77 3.03 -4.04 -12.78
C ARG A 77 3.60 -3.26 -13.97
N SER A 78 2.83 -3.18 -15.06
CA SER A 78 3.23 -2.50 -16.32
C SER A 78 3.79 -1.09 -16.13
N PHE A 79 3.28 -0.33 -15.15
CA PHE A 79 3.80 1.01 -14.82
C PHE A 79 5.24 1.00 -14.31
N GLY A 80 5.64 -0.04 -13.58
CA GLY A 80 7.05 -0.19 -13.22
C GLY A 80 7.93 -0.50 -14.42
N LEU A 81 7.41 -1.20 -15.43
CA LEU A 81 8.13 -1.38 -16.71
C LEU A 81 8.30 -0.06 -17.44
N ASN A 82 7.27 0.81 -17.43
CA ASN A 82 7.35 2.16 -17.99
C ASN A 82 8.39 3.01 -17.26
N LEU A 83 8.44 2.95 -15.92
CA LEU A 83 9.49 3.59 -15.13
C LEU A 83 10.89 3.12 -15.54
N CYS A 84 11.09 1.81 -15.67
CA CYS A 84 12.38 1.25 -16.13
C CYS A 84 12.72 1.67 -17.55
N GLY A 85 11.73 1.83 -18.43
CA GLY A 85 11.89 2.41 -19.76
C GLY A 85 12.44 3.83 -19.69
N GLY A 86 11.81 4.68 -18.87
CA GLY A 86 12.26 6.07 -18.65
C GLY A 86 13.67 6.16 -18.03
N LEU A 87 14.01 5.29 -17.08
CA LEU A 87 15.37 5.24 -16.51
C LEU A 87 16.43 4.88 -17.57
N ARG A 88 16.13 3.96 -18.48
CA ARG A 88 17.02 3.66 -19.61
C ARG A 88 17.13 4.81 -20.58
N SER A 89 16.02 5.49 -20.89
CA SER A 89 16.02 6.67 -21.75
C SER A 89 16.88 7.79 -21.19
N LEU A 90 16.82 8.03 -19.86
CA LEU A 90 17.71 9.00 -19.19
C LEU A 90 19.18 8.60 -19.30
N ALA A 91 19.51 7.34 -19.12
CA ALA A 91 20.89 6.85 -19.24
C ALA A 91 21.47 6.98 -20.66
N VAL A 92 20.61 6.90 -21.71
CA VAL A 92 20.98 7.17 -23.09
C VAL A 92 21.26 8.66 -23.33
N GLN A 93 20.45 9.54 -22.71
CA GLN A 93 20.62 10.99 -22.83
C GLN A 93 21.86 11.50 -22.09
N ASP A 94 22.13 10.96 -20.90
CA ASP A 94 23.30 11.27 -20.10
C ASP A 94 23.67 10.06 -19.23
N LYS A 95 24.86 9.51 -19.51
CA LYS A 95 25.36 8.30 -18.86
C LYS A 95 25.43 8.41 -17.32
N LYS A 96 25.52 9.62 -16.76
CA LYS A 96 25.49 9.80 -15.31
C LYS A 96 24.22 9.21 -14.67
N TYR A 97 23.07 9.18 -15.39
CA TYR A 97 21.82 8.62 -14.94
C TYR A 97 21.69 7.10 -15.12
N GLU A 98 22.76 6.40 -15.50
CA GLU A 98 22.76 4.94 -15.56
C GLU A 98 22.50 4.37 -14.17
N PHE A 99 21.28 3.87 -13.93
CA PHE A 99 20.82 3.42 -12.64
C PHE A 99 20.54 1.91 -12.62
N LEU A 100 20.13 1.34 -13.73
CA LEU A 100 19.73 -0.05 -13.86
C LEU A 100 20.87 -1.01 -14.22
N SER A 101 22.12 -0.68 -13.91
CA SER A 101 23.29 -1.50 -14.21
C SER A 101 23.26 -2.88 -13.54
N SER A 102 22.60 -3.00 -12.41
CA SER A 102 22.39 -4.24 -11.66
C SER A 102 20.90 -4.48 -11.37
N TYR A 103 20.09 -4.43 -12.43
CA TYR A 103 18.66 -4.63 -12.42
C TYR A 103 18.29 -6.07 -12.72
N GLU A 104 17.32 -6.60 -11.98
CA GLU A 104 16.70 -7.89 -12.28
C GLU A 104 15.18 -7.80 -12.09
N ARG A 105 14.44 -8.53 -12.93
CA ARG A 105 12.98 -8.54 -12.92
C ARG A 105 12.45 -9.96 -12.82
N TYR A 106 11.52 -10.17 -11.92
CA TYR A 106 10.83 -11.44 -11.68
C TYR A 106 9.34 -11.29 -11.92
N ASP A 107 8.72 -12.28 -12.57
CA ASP A 107 7.30 -12.26 -12.91
C ASP A 107 6.51 -13.17 -11.95
N VAL A 108 6.29 -12.68 -10.74
CA VAL A 108 5.53 -13.36 -9.68
C VAL A 108 4.08 -13.61 -10.13
N PHE A 109 3.52 -12.68 -10.91
CA PHE A 109 2.16 -12.83 -11.43
C PHE A 109 2.03 -14.05 -12.35
N LYS A 110 2.93 -14.21 -13.33
CA LYS A 110 2.92 -15.40 -14.20
C LYS A 110 3.19 -16.69 -13.47
N ALA A 111 3.89 -16.60 -12.34
CA ALA A 111 4.13 -17.75 -11.45
C ALA A 111 2.96 -18.00 -10.48
N GLY A 112 1.78 -17.39 -10.70
CA GLY A 112 0.60 -17.61 -9.85
C GLY A 112 0.76 -17.08 -8.42
N GLY A 113 1.62 -16.11 -8.21
CA GLY A 113 1.90 -15.55 -6.88
C GLY A 113 3.02 -16.29 -6.13
N ASP A 114 3.72 -17.21 -6.80
CA ASP A 114 4.85 -17.92 -6.21
C ASP A 114 6.08 -17.01 -6.09
N LEU A 115 6.43 -16.66 -4.85
CA LEU A 115 7.59 -15.83 -4.54
C LEU A 115 8.93 -16.59 -4.69
N SER A 116 8.92 -17.92 -4.80
CA SER A 116 10.13 -18.71 -4.97
C SER A 116 10.84 -18.47 -6.31
N VAL A 117 10.14 -17.85 -7.28
CA VAL A 117 10.75 -17.41 -8.55
C VAL A 117 11.76 -16.26 -8.34
N ILE A 118 11.74 -15.60 -7.17
CA ILE A 118 12.74 -14.61 -6.78
C ILE A 118 13.82 -15.34 -5.97
N PRO A 119 15.08 -15.39 -6.42
CA PRO A 119 16.15 -16.01 -5.66
C PRO A 119 16.31 -15.39 -4.26
N ALA A 120 16.60 -16.21 -3.27
CA ALA A 120 16.76 -15.77 -1.89
C ALA A 120 17.88 -14.72 -1.70
N ASP A 121 18.86 -14.68 -2.59
CA ASP A 121 19.99 -13.75 -2.61
C ASP A 121 19.81 -12.61 -3.63
N ALA A 122 18.64 -12.49 -4.25
CA ALA A 122 18.40 -11.48 -5.30
C ALA A 122 18.78 -10.07 -4.86
N CYS A 123 18.37 -9.64 -3.67
CA CYS A 123 18.69 -8.31 -3.12
C CYS A 123 20.15 -8.18 -2.64
N GLN A 124 20.90 -9.28 -2.51
CA GLN A 124 22.34 -9.23 -2.24
C GLN A 124 23.12 -8.95 -3.53
N ASN A 125 22.72 -9.62 -4.62
CA ASN A 125 23.42 -9.62 -5.90
C ASN A 125 23.00 -8.47 -6.82
N LYS A 126 21.77 -7.92 -6.64
CA LYS A 126 21.24 -6.84 -7.48
C LYS A 126 20.95 -5.59 -6.65
N ASN A 127 21.15 -4.43 -7.25
CA ASN A 127 20.80 -3.16 -6.60
C ASN A 127 19.33 -2.79 -6.79
N PHE A 128 18.68 -3.29 -7.84
CA PHE A 128 17.28 -3.02 -8.13
C PHE A 128 16.54 -4.31 -8.48
N VAL A 129 15.87 -4.87 -7.48
CA VAL A 129 15.03 -6.06 -7.64
C VAL A 129 13.59 -5.61 -7.87
N HIS A 130 13.12 -5.81 -9.10
CA HIS A 130 11.76 -5.48 -9.52
C HIS A 130 10.95 -6.76 -9.67
N PHE A 131 9.82 -6.89 -9.00
CA PHE A 131 8.93 -7.99 -9.27
C PHE A 131 7.55 -7.51 -9.73
N LEU A 132 7.02 -8.19 -10.74
CA LEU A 132 5.67 -7.99 -11.22
C LEU A 132 4.72 -8.73 -10.28
N ALA A 133 4.17 -7.99 -9.35
CA ALA A 133 3.33 -8.47 -8.28
C ALA A 133 2.00 -9.03 -8.78
N THR A 134 1.35 -9.85 -7.98
CA THR A 134 0.01 -10.38 -8.23
C THR A 134 -1.00 -9.25 -8.44
N TYR A 135 -1.92 -9.44 -9.37
CA TYR A 135 -2.88 -8.41 -9.74
C TYR A 135 -4.02 -8.28 -8.71
N TRP A 136 -4.54 -9.40 -8.26
CA TRP A 136 -5.66 -9.48 -7.33
C TRP A 136 -5.36 -10.40 -6.14
N PRO A 137 -5.92 -10.12 -4.95
CA PRO A 137 -6.49 -8.84 -4.57
C PRO A 137 -5.39 -7.76 -4.54
N HIS A 138 -5.76 -6.50 -4.74
CA HIS A 138 -4.77 -5.41 -4.78
C HIS A 138 -3.95 -5.25 -3.49
N THR A 139 -4.48 -5.76 -2.36
CA THR A 139 -3.76 -5.86 -1.08
C THR A 139 -2.63 -6.88 -1.11
N LYS A 140 -2.73 -7.92 -1.97
CA LYS A 140 -1.73 -9.01 -2.02
C LYS A 140 -0.34 -8.49 -2.36
N ARG A 141 -0.22 -7.44 -3.15
CA ARG A 141 1.07 -6.81 -3.47
C ARG A 141 1.82 -6.34 -2.22
N VAL A 142 1.11 -5.77 -1.24
CA VAL A 142 1.70 -5.36 0.03
C VAL A 142 2.08 -6.59 0.86
N GLU A 143 1.29 -7.65 0.81
CA GLU A 143 1.56 -8.92 1.49
C GLU A 143 2.76 -9.65 0.89
N GLU A 144 2.88 -9.68 -0.43
CA GLU A 144 4.05 -10.22 -1.12
C GLU A 144 5.34 -9.50 -0.71
N VAL A 145 5.29 -8.16 -0.63
CA VAL A 145 6.42 -7.36 -0.13
C VAL A 145 6.74 -7.71 1.32
N GLU A 146 5.72 -7.79 2.19
CA GLU A 146 5.89 -8.15 3.59
C GLU A 146 6.49 -9.55 3.72
N ASP A 147 6.03 -10.51 2.94
CA ASP A 147 6.53 -11.87 2.93
C ASP A 147 8.01 -11.93 2.50
N LEU A 148 8.39 -11.22 1.44
CA LEU A 148 9.78 -11.11 1.00
C LEU A 148 10.68 -10.48 2.05
N LEU A 149 10.17 -9.52 2.82
CA LEU A 149 10.93 -8.89 3.88
C LEU A 149 11.13 -9.81 5.09
N ARG A 150 10.09 -10.59 5.47
CA ARG A 150 10.05 -11.31 6.75
C ARG A 150 10.40 -12.79 6.66
N LYS A 151 9.94 -13.47 5.58
CA LYS A 151 9.90 -14.93 5.53
C LYS A 151 11.14 -15.53 4.88
N LYS A 152 11.58 -16.68 5.39
CA LYS A 152 12.58 -17.50 4.72
C LYS A 152 12.01 -18.08 3.41
N PRO A 153 12.85 -18.28 2.40
CA PRO A 153 14.29 -18.10 2.40
C PRO A 153 14.76 -16.66 2.14
N HIS A 154 13.86 -15.69 1.83
CA HIS A 154 14.22 -14.36 1.37
C HIS A 154 14.77 -13.46 2.48
N GLU A 155 13.98 -13.17 3.51
CA GLU A 155 14.33 -12.27 4.63
C GLU A 155 15.03 -10.97 4.14
N PHE A 156 14.52 -10.37 3.05
CA PHE A 156 15.16 -9.21 2.39
C PHE A 156 15.28 -7.97 3.28
N ALA A 157 14.55 -7.93 4.41
CA ALA A 157 14.74 -6.85 5.39
C ALA A 157 16.18 -6.73 5.92
N LYS A 158 17.01 -7.78 5.78
CA LYS A 158 18.42 -7.77 6.17
C LYS A 158 19.33 -7.07 5.16
N THR A 159 18.84 -6.86 3.93
CA THR A 159 19.66 -6.39 2.80
C THR A 159 19.15 -5.15 2.11
N VAL A 160 17.82 -4.91 2.07
CA VAL A 160 17.26 -3.80 1.30
C VAL A 160 17.35 -2.47 2.05
N ASP A 161 17.66 -1.41 1.31
CA ASP A 161 17.64 -0.02 1.80
C ASP A 161 16.30 0.67 1.54
N PHE A 162 15.62 0.30 0.45
CA PHE A 162 14.36 0.91 0.01
C PHE A 162 13.30 -0.12 -0.34
N VAL A 163 12.06 0.20 0.01
CA VAL A 163 10.87 -0.51 -0.45
C VAL A 163 9.93 0.48 -1.13
N ILE A 164 9.48 0.13 -2.33
CA ILE A 164 8.59 0.95 -3.14
C ILE A 164 7.51 0.08 -3.75
N ILE A 165 6.25 0.48 -3.62
CA ILE A 165 5.11 -0.24 -4.16
C ILE A 165 4.32 0.69 -5.06
N PHE A 166 4.27 0.39 -6.36
CA PHE A 166 3.45 1.14 -7.31
C PHE A 166 2.06 0.53 -7.42
N PHE A 167 1.07 1.40 -7.30
CA PHE A 167 -0.31 1.12 -7.70
C PHE A 167 -0.66 1.95 -8.93
N HIS A 168 -1.56 1.42 -9.75
CA HIS A 168 -2.15 2.12 -10.87
C HIS A 168 -3.67 2.16 -10.66
N THR A 169 -4.47 1.56 -11.51
CA THR A 169 -5.93 1.50 -11.34
C THR A 169 -6.39 0.42 -10.38
N ALA A 170 -5.55 -0.57 -10.18
CA ALA A 170 -5.77 -1.64 -9.23
C ALA A 170 -5.35 -1.20 -7.82
N LEU A 171 -6.21 -0.46 -7.14
CA LEU A 171 -5.95 0.15 -5.85
C LEU A 171 -6.44 -0.73 -4.69
N PRO A 172 -5.75 -0.72 -3.54
CA PRO A 172 -6.31 -1.33 -2.34
C PRO A 172 -7.67 -0.70 -2.01
N GLN A 173 -8.70 -1.52 -1.89
CA GLN A 173 -10.07 -1.03 -1.63
C GLN A 173 -10.18 -0.32 -0.28
N ASN A 174 -9.51 -0.86 0.74
CA ASN A 174 -9.45 -0.25 2.07
C ASN A 174 -8.12 0.49 2.27
N PHE A 175 -8.16 1.81 2.15
CA PHE A 175 -6.98 2.65 2.35
C PHE A 175 -6.41 2.56 3.76
N ASP A 176 -7.26 2.51 4.80
CA ASP A 176 -6.77 2.49 6.19
C ASP A 176 -6.07 1.16 6.52
N ALA A 177 -6.58 0.05 6.00
CA ALA A 177 -5.91 -1.25 6.12
C ALA A 177 -4.55 -1.26 5.39
N TYR A 178 -4.49 -0.67 4.19
CA TYR A 178 -3.24 -0.47 3.46
C TYR A 178 -2.25 0.38 4.28
N ALA A 179 -2.69 1.53 4.77
CA ALA A 179 -1.86 2.45 5.53
C ALA A 179 -1.34 1.80 6.82
N ALA A 180 -2.22 1.15 7.58
CA ALA A 180 -1.83 0.43 8.79
C ALA A 180 -0.77 -0.65 8.53
N LYS A 181 -0.89 -1.39 7.43
CA LYS A 181 0.08 -2.42 7.06
C LYS A 181 1.44 -1.83 6.66
N MET A 182 1.44 -0.77 5.85
CA MET A 182 2.66 -0.06 5.46
C MET A 182 3.38 0.55 6.67
N GLU A 183 2.64 1.18 7.58
CA GLU A 183 3.19 1.79 8.79
C GLU A 183 3.70 0.74 9.79
N ALA A 184 3.05 -0.42 9.89
CA ALA A 184 3.55 -1.54 10.67
C ALA A 184 4.89 -2.05 10.13
N MET A 185 5.00 -2.25 8.81
CA MET A 185 6.29 -2.63 8.20
C MET A 185 7.36 -1.59 8.42
N GLN A 186 7.04 -0.30 8.27
CA GLN A 186 8.01 0.78 8.51
C GLN A 186 8.49 0.80 9.97
N LYS A 187 7.61 0.52 10.92
CA LYS A 187 7.95 0.42 12.34
C LYS A 187 8.83 -0.79 12.63
N ASP A 188 8.51 -1.94 12.01
CA ASP A 188 9.25 -3.19 12.22
C ASP A 188 10.63 -3.18 11.55
N PHE A 189 10.78 -2.41 10.46
CA PHE A 189 12.00 -2.29 9.68
C PHE A 189 12.52 -0.83 9.64
N PRO A 190 12.95 -0.25 10.77
CA PRO A 190 13.31 1.17 10.86
C PRO A 190 14.52 1.55 10.01
N ASN A 191 15.33 0.58 9.57
CA ASN A 191 16.48 0.79 8.70
C ASN A 191 16.11 0.84 7.21
N ILE A 192 14.89 0.43 6.85
CA ILE A 192 14.38 0.46 5.48
C ILE A 192 13.62 1.77 5.25
N ARG A 193 13.90 2.42 4.13
CA ARG A 193 13.15 3.61 3.70
C ARG A 193 11.99 3.18 2.82
N PHE A 194 10.78 3.38 3.31
CA PHE A 194 9.57 3.19 2.52
C PHE A 194 9.24 4.49 1.76
N ILE A 195 9.10 4.41 0.45
CA ILE A 195 8.63 5.52 -0.37
C ILE A 195 7.18 5.27 -0.71
N TYR A 196 6.30 6.12 -0.23
CA TYR A 196 4.87 6.09 -0.55
C TYR A 196 4.66 6.66 -1.95
N VAL A 197 3.68 6.13 -2.67
CA VAL A 197 3.43 6.50 -4.06
C VAL A 197 1.94 6.75 -4.25
N THR A 198 1.56 7.85 -4.89
CA THR A 198 0.17 8.04 -5.33
C THR A 198 -0.14 7.16 -6.53
N ALA A 199 -1.42 6.91 -6.81
CA ALA A 199 -1.80 6.18 -8.00
C ALA A 199 -1.42 6.95 -9.28
N GLY A 200 -1.02 6.22 -10.31
CA GLY A 200 -0.86 6.80 -11.63
C GLY A 200 -2.22 7.03 -12.31
N PHE A 201 -2.31 8.04 -13.15
CA PHE A 201 -3.46 8.26 -14.02
C PHE A 201 -3.34 7.54 -15.36
N MET A 202 -4.42 7.53 -16.13
CA MET A 202 -4.52 7.08 -17.51
C MET A 202 -5.01 8.24 -18.39
N ALA A 203 -5.19 8.01 -19.69
CA ALA A 203 -5.78 8.98 -20.59
C ALA A 203 -7.19 9.40 -20.14
N ASP A 204 -7.65 10.53 -20.64
CA ASP A 204 -8.96 11.11 -20.31
C ASP A 204 -10.14 10.18 -20.63
N SER A 205 -10.01 9.32 -21.65
CA SER A 205 -10.96 8.26 -21.97
C SER A 205 -11.24 7.28 -20.82
N LYS A 206 -10.44 7.30 -19.74
CA LYS A 206 -10.55 6.49 -18.53
C LYS A 206 -10.96 7.32 -17.30
N ALA A 207 -11.84 8.29 -17.49
CA ALA A 207 -12.20 9.27 -16.46
C ALA A 207 -12.65 8.65 -15.14
N LYS A 208 -13.40 7.53 -15.17
CA LYS A 208 -13.90 6.86 -13.97
C LYS A 208 -12.74 6.24 -13.14
N GLU A 209 -11.86 5.54 -13.81
CA GLU A 209 -10.68 4.93 -13.19
C GLU A 209 -9.73 6.01 -12.66
N ASN A 210 -9.58 7.10 -13.38
CA ASN A 210 -8.79 8.26 -12.98
C ASN A 210 -9.37 8.95 -11.75
N GLU A 211 -10.71 9.07 -11.64
CA GLU A 211 -11.36 9.62 -10.46
C GLU A 211 -11.09 8.78 -9.21
N ALA A 212 -11.21 7.45 -9.31
CA ALA A 212 -10.86 6.54 -8.22
C ALA A 212 -9.38 6.65 -7.83
N ALA A 213 -8.49 6.76 -8.82
CA ALA A 213 -7.06 6.96 -8.60
C ALA A 213 -6.77 8.31 -7.92
N HIS A 214 -7.50 9.37 -8.29
CA HIS A 214 -7.40 10.68 -7.65
C HIS A 214 -7.82 10.63 -6.20
N GLN A 215 -9.02 10.11 -5.90
CA GLN A 215 -9.53 10.01 -4.53
C GLN A 215 -8.62 9.21 -3.61
N TRP A 216 -8.07 8.10 -4.11
CA TRP A 216 -7.10 7.30 -3.38
C TRP A 216 -5.80 8.10 -3.14
N SER A 217 -5.34 8.81 -4.16
CA SER A 217 -4.12 9.63 -4.08
C SER A 217 -4.26 10.80 -3.10
N GLU A 218 -5.44 11.40 -2.98
CA GLU A 218 -5.70 12.42 -1.95
C GLU A 218 -5.56 11.85 -0.53
N LYS A 219 -6.04 10.62 -0.29
CA LYS A 219 -5.82 9.94 1.01
C LYS A 219 -4.33 9.71 1.28
N VAL A 220 -3.56 9.29 0.26
CA VAL A 220 -2.10 9.12 0.37
C VAL A 220 -1.42 10.45 0.69
N ARG A 221 -1.77 11.55 -0.01
CA ARG A 221 -1.21 12.88 0.26
C ARG A 221 -1.55 13.37 1.66
N ALA A 222 -2.80 13.29 2.07
CA ALA A 222 -3.24 13.71 3.40
C ALA A 222 -2.53 12.96 4.54
N ARG A 223 -2.23 11.68 4.33
CA ARG A 223 -1.56 10.83 5.32
C ARG A 223 -0.07 11.07 5.41
N TYR A 224 0.62 11.17 4.26
CA TYR A 224 2.07 11.03 4.20
C TYR A 224 2.84 12.30 3.77
N LYS A 225 2.24 13.26 3.07
CA LYS A 225 2.95 14.47 2.60
C LYS A 225 3.56 15.24 3.77
N GLY A 226 4.87 15.47 3.68
CA GLY A 226 5.65 16.13 4.72
C GLY A 226 6.01 15.27 5.94
N LYS A 227 5.45 14.05 6.05
CA LYS A 227 5.66 13.11 7.16
C LYS A 227 6.49 11.89 6.78
N ALA A 228 6.36 11.43 5.55
CA ALA A 228 7.12 10.33 4.98
C ALA A 228 7.47 10.62 3.52
N PRO A 229 8.53 9.99 2.95
CA PRO A 229 8.90 10.18 1.56
C PRO A 229 7.75 9.82 0.62
N LEU A 230 7.36 10.77 -0.24
CA LEU A 230 6.19 10.64 -1.11
C LEU A 230 6.53 11.01 -2.55
N TYR A 231 6.33 10.05 -3.45
CA TYR A 231 6.42 10.17 -4.88
C TYR A 231 5.01 10.35 -5.48
N ASP A 232 4.70 11.56 -5.93
CA ASP A 232 3.37 11.89 -6.42
C ASP A 232 3.21 11.59 -7.91
N LEU A 233 3.09 10.31 -8.23
CA LEU A 233 2.99 9.80 -9.59
C LEU A 233 1.79 10.37 -10.34
N GLY A 234 0.65 10.53 -9.68
CA GLY A 234 -0.55 11.11 -10.28
C GLY A 234 -0.29 12.54 -10.78
N LYS A 235 0.32 13.38 -9.95
CA LYS A 235 0.69 14.75 -10.33
C LYS A 235 1.78 14.79 -11.40
N ILE A 236 2.75 13.90 -11.37
CA ILE A 236 3.78 13.82 -12.40
C ILE A 236 3.16 13.54 -13.76
N LEU A 237 2.22 12.61 -13.85
CA LEU A 237 1.61 12.21 -15.12
C LEU A 237 0.53 13.19 -15.61
N SER A 238 -0.10 13.94 -14.71
CA SER A 238 -1.07 15.00 -15.05
C SER A 238 -0.45 16.40 -15.16
N ASP A 239 0.84 16.51 -14.95
CA ASP A 239 1.56 17.78 -14.86
C ASP A 239 0.95 18.74 -13.84
N ASP A 240 0.90 18.27 -12.58
CA ASP A 240 0.26 18.96 -11.45
C ASP A 240 -1.21 19.33 -11.70
N PHE A 241 -1.93 18.40 -12.33
CA PHE A 241 -3.34 18.53 -12.71
C PHE A 241 -3.62 19.54 -13.83
N ARG A 242 -2.64 19.94 -14.61
CA ARG A 242 -2.83 20.75 -15.82
C ARG A 242 -3.81 20.08 -16.81
N ALA A 243 -3.77 18.76 -16.90
CA ALA A 243 -4.71 17.93 -17.68
C ALA A 243 -5.85 17.35 -16.82
N GLY A 244 -6.21 17.99 -15.70
CA GLY A 244 -7.17 17.42 -14.76
C GLY A 244 -6.66 16.11 -14.15
N HIS A 245 -7.55 15.13 -13.95
CA HIS A 245 -7.21 13.80 -13.41
C HIS A 245 -6.90 12.80 -14.54
N ALA A 246 -6.08 13.21 -15.51
CA ALA A 246 -5.67 12.39 -16.65
C ALA A 246 -4.20 12.64 -16.99
N TYR A 247 -3.62 11.82 -17.85
CA TYR A 247 -2.33 12.13 -18.46
C TYR A 247 -2.37 13.46 -19.18
N CYS A 248 -1.26 14.18 -19.14
CA CYS A 248 -1.02 15.18 -20.15
C CYS A 248 -1.05 14.53 -21.53
N PRO A 249 -1.71 15.15 -22.53
CA PRO A 249 -1.82 14.59 -23.89
C PRO A 249 -0.48 14.20 -24.50
N GLU A 250 0.58 14.92 -24.17
CA GLU A 250 1.94 14.66 -24.62
C GLU A 250 2.60 13.42 -23.93
N TYR A 251 2.00 12.91 -22.86
CA TYR A 251 2.60 11.80 -22.07
C TYR A 251 2.09 10.42 -22.48
N SER A 252 1.10 10.32 -23.35
CA SER A 252 0.64 9.03 -23.86
C SER A 252 0.24 9.10 -25.32
N LYS A 253 0.74 8.14 -26.10
CA LYS A 253 0.29 7.81 -27.46
C LYS A 253 -0.27 6.38 -27.53
N ASP A 254 -0.47 5.74 -26.38
CA ASP A 254 -1.07 4.40 -26.30
C ASP A 254 -2.56 4.49 -26.69
N PRO A 255 -3.00 3.76 -27.74
CA PRO A 255 -4.41 3.76 -28.14
C PRO A 255 -5.37 3.29 -27.02
N ALA A 256 -4.91 2.41 -26.13
CA ALA A 256 -5.68 1.98 -24.96
C ALA A 256 -5.71 3.05 -23.86
N GLY A 257 -4.86 4.08 -23.93
CA GLY A 257 -4.79 5.16 -22.97
C GLY A 257 -4.30 4.75 -21.58
N VAL A 258 -3.62 3.60 -21.47
CA VAL A 258 -3.22 3.03 -20.18
C VAL A 258 -1.78 3.38 -19.81
N HIS A 259 -0.87 3.46 -20.80
CA HIS A 259 0.56 3.58 -20.54
C HIS A 259 1.14 4.91 -21.02
N PRO A 260 2.04 5.54 -20.24
CA PRO A 260 2.76 6.72 -20.69
C PRO A 260 3.74 6.36 -21.80
N ASN A 261 3.96 7.31 -22.74
CA ASN A 261 4.96 7.15 -23.80
C ASN A 261 6.40 7.22 -23.27
N LEU A 262 7.34 6.67 -24.04
CA LEU A 262 8.74 6.58 -23.66
C LEU A 262 9.41 7.97 -23.57
N ASP A 263 9.13 8.87 -24.53
CA ASP A 263 9.89 10.10 -24.69
C ASP A 263 9.60 11.14 -23.59
N ALA A 264 8.33 11.37 -23.28
CA ALA A 264 7.93 12.38 -22.30
C ALA A 264 7.44 11.77 -20.99
N GLY A 265 6.38 10.95 -21.02
CA GLY A 265 5.74 10.43 -19.81
C GLY A 265 6.66 9.54 -18.99
N GLN A 266 7.29 8.55 -19.60
CA GLN A 266 8.20 7.63 -18.91
C GLN A 266 9.46 8.35 -18.41
N THR A 267 9.97 9.31 -19.18
CA THR A 267 11.13 10.13 -18.77
C THR A 267 10.78 11.01 -17.56
N MET A 268 9.60 11.62 -17.52
CA MET A 268 9.15 12.39 -16.35
C MET A 268 8.99 11.52 -15.11
N MET A 269 8.41 10.32 -15.25
CA MET A 269 8.38 9.34 -14.16
C MET A 269 9.79 9.03 -13.64
N ALA A 270 10.74 8.75 -14.52
CA ALA A 270 12.10 8.39 -14.13
C ALA A 270 12.83 9.56 -13.43
N LYS A 271 12.66 10.79 -13.91
CA LYS A 271 13.22 11.99 -13.27
C LYS A 271 12.74 12.18 -11.85
N GLY A 272 11.42 12.13 -11.65
CA GLY A 272 10.83 12.25 -10.31
C GLY A 272 11.22 11.10 -9.39
N PHE A 273 11.34 9.89 -9.93
CA PHE A 273 11.76 8.72 -9.16
C PHE A 273 13.20 8.84 -8.66
N LEU A 274 14.14 9.22 -9.49
CA LEU A 274 15.52 9.45 -9.06
C LEU A 274 15.61 10.58 -8.04
N LEU A 275 14.83 11.64 -8.22
CA LEU A 275 14.81 12.77 -7.30
C LEU A 275 14.28 12.38 -5.92
N VAL A 276 13.17 11.64 -5.83
CA VAL A 276 12.65 11.20 -4.53
C VAL A 276 13.57 10.22 -3.83
N LEU A 277 14.26 9.33 -4.56
CA LEU A 277 15.27 8.45 -3.99
C LEU A 277 16.43 9.26 -3.40
N ARG A 278 17.00 10.21 -4.18
CA ARG A 278 18.09 11.08 -3.76
C ARG A 278 17.72 11.88 -2.51
N ASP A 279 16.57 12.53 -2.52
CA ASP A 279 16.11 13.36 -1.42
C ASP A 279 15.83 12.51 -0.16
N THR A 280 15.30 11.29 -0.34
CA THR A 280 15.10 10.35 0.77
C THR A 280 16.40 9.87 1.40
N LEU A 281 17.46 9.70 0.61
CA LEU A 281 18.79 9.38 1.16
C LEU A 281 19.36 10.52 2.00
N LYS A 282 19.16 11.76 1.56
CA LYS A 282 19.66 12.96 2.25
C LYS A 282 18.78 13.35 3.46
N TRP A 283 17.52 12.91 3.48
CA TRP A 283 16.60 13.20 4.56
C TRP A 283 16.93 12.39 5.81
N LYS A 284 17.03 13.09 6.94
CA LYS A 284 17.18 12.47 8.26
C LYS A 284 15.84 12.59 8.99
N PRO A 285 15.08 11.50 9.11
CA PRO A 285 13.87 11.51 9.93
C PRO A 285 14.25 11.86 11.37
N LEU A 286 13.35 12.52 12.08
CA LEU A 286 13.48 12.66 13.53
C LEU A 286 13.60 11.26 14.14
N PRO A 287 14.47 11.06 15.13
CA PRO A 287 14.34 9.90 15.98
C PRO A 287 12.92 9.91 16.54
N PRO A 288 12.23 8.77 16.55
CA PRO A 288 10.92 8.67 17.18
C PRO A 288 11.06 9.29 18.58
N ALA A 289 10.15 10.21 18.94
CA ALA A 289 10.12 10.81 20.27
C ALA A 289 10.28 9.67 21.27
N ALA A 290 11.26 9.78 22.17
CA ALA A 290 11.54 8.75 23.15
C ALA A 290 10.26 8.49 23.93
N THR A 291 9.48 7.52 23.50
CA THR A 291 8.39 6.97 24.27
C THR A 291 9.06 6.25 25.43
N THR A 292 9.09 6.94 26.56
CA THR A 292 9.35 6.33 27.86
C THR A 292 8.32 5.22 28.05
N THR A 293 8.80 4.02 28.06
CA THR A 293 8.20 2.69 28.14
C THR A 293 8.17 2.00 26.80
N LYS A 294 9.19 1.15 26.63
CA LYS A 294 9.17 0.04 25.68
C LYS A 294 7.90 -0.78 25.97
N PRO A 295 6.91 -0.79 25.08
CA PRO A 295 5.95 -1.88 25.15
C PRO A 295 6.77 -3.14 24.92
N ALA A 296 6.67 -4.10 25.84
CA ALA A 296 7.18 -5.42 25.59
C ALA A 296 6.77 -5.80 24.18
N ALA A 297 7.75 -6.23 23.35
CA ALA A 297 7.46 -6.72 22.02
C ALA A 297 6.29 -7.67 22.15
N ALA A 298 5.15 -7.29 21.56
CA ALA A 298 4.06 -8.23 21.43
C ALA A 298 4.69 -9.43 20.72
N PRO A 299 4.58 -10.64 21.26
CA PRO A 299 5.15 -11.81 20.62
C PRO A 299 4.67 -11.80 19.20
N ALA A 300 5.58 -11.99 18.24
CA ALA A 300 5.24 -12.08 16.82
C ALA A 300 3.99 -12.95 16.74
N ALA A 301 2.88 -12.37 16.24
CA ALA A 301 1.61 -13.08 16.24
C ALA A 301 1.90 -14.38 15.50
N LYS A 302 1.84 -15.51 16.23
CA LYS A 302 1.96 -16.83 15.62
C LYS A 302 0.92 -16.83 14.52
N VAL A 303 1.33 -17.08 13.26
CA VAL A 303 0.38 -17.31 12.17
C VAL A 303 -0.49 -18.48 12.66
N GLU A 304 -1.70 -18.17 13.09
CA GLU A 304 -2.62 -19.19 13.58
C GLU A 304 -3.01 -20.06 12.39
N LYS A 305 -3.00 -21.35 12.61
CA LYS A 305 -3.44 -22.34 11.65
C LYS A 305 -4.69 -23.02 12.16
N LEU A 306 -5.56 -23.42 11.24
CA LEU A 306 -6.68 -24.27 11.61
C LEU A 306 -6.17 -25.64 12.06
N HIS A 307 -6.63 -26.10 13.20
CA HIS A 307 -6.36 -27.46 13.63
C HIS A 307 -7.02 -28.45 12.65
N PRO A 308 -6.31 -29.48 12.14
CA PRO A 308 -6.87 -30.42 11.13
C PRO A 308 -8.19 -31.08 11.52
N GLY A 309 -8.47 -31.21 12.81
CA GLY A 309 -9.74 -31.73 13.34
C GLY A 309 -10.85 -30.71 13.49
N SER A 310 -10.58 -29.41 13.34
CA SER A 310 -11.56 -28.34 13.55
C SER A 310 -12.65 -28.34 12.47
N PRO A 311 -13.89 -27.89 12.81
CA PRO A 311 -14.95 -27.76 11.81
C PRO A 311 -14.53 -26.88 10.64
N ASP A 312 -13.85 -25.77 10.88
CA ASP A 312 -13.41 -24.84 9.84
C ASP A 312 -12.37 -25.48 8.90
N TYR A 313 -11.41 -26.24 9.45
CA TYR A 313 -10.45 -26.98 8.62
C TYR A 313 -11.16 -27.97 7.70
N LYS A 314 -12.10 -28.76 8.26
CA LYS A 314 -12.88 -29.73 7.49
C LYS A 314 -13.72 -29.04 6.42
N ALA A 315 -14.32 -27.90 6.74
CA ALA A 315 -15.12 -27.11 5.82
C ALA A 315 -14.27 -26.61 4.63
N VAL A 316 -13.14 -25.98 4.91
CA VAL A 316 -12.24 -25.50 3.83
C VAL A 316 -11.68 -26.66 3.03
N ARG A 317 -11.30 -27.77 3.66
CA ARG A 317 -10.83 -28.97 2.95
C ARG A 317 -11.93 -29.53 2.03
N ALA A 318 -13.17 -29.59 2.51
CA ALA A 318 -14.31 -30.06 1.73
C ALA A 318 -14.57 -29.15 0.49
N ILE A 319 -14.46 -27.82 0.67
CA ILE A 319 -14.57 -26.88 -0.45
C ILE A 319 -13.48 -27.14 -1.50
N LEU A 320 -12.23 -27.31 -1.07
CA LEU A 320 -11.12 -27.58 -1.97
C LEU A 320 -11.26 -28.95 -2.68
N ASP A 321 -11.71 -29.97 -1.95
CA ASP A 321 -11.89 -31.33 -2.49
C ASP A 321 -13.05 -31.41 -3.49
N ALA A 322 -14.19 -30.74 -3.22
CA ALA A 322 -15.31 -30.64 -4.15
C ALA A 322 -14.90 -30.04 -5.50
N ASN A 323 -13.89 -29.17 -5.50
CA ASN A 323 -13.36 -28.52 -6.67
C ASN A 323 -12.09 -29.20 -7.24
N GLY A 324 -11.74 -30.40 -6.77
CA GLY A 324 -10.57 -31.13 -7.27
C GLY A 324 -9.21 -30.56 -6.85
N LEU A 325 -9.18 -29.58 -5.95
CA LEU A 325 -7.97 -28.86 -5.54
C LEU A 325 -7.22 -29.58 -4.39
N LYS A 326 -6.98 -30.87 -4.55
CA LYS A 326 -6.36 -31.75 -3.54
C LYS A 326 -4.95 -31.30 -3.13
N ALA A 327 -4.20 -30.70 -4.06
CA ALA A 327 -2.84 -30.22 -3.81
C ALA A 327 -2.79 -28.90 -3.02
N LYS A 328 -3.87 -28.10 -3.01
CA LYS A 328 -3.91 -26.86 -2.21
C LYS A 328 -4.08 -27.19 -0.72
N THR A 329 -3.26 -26.54 0.10
CA THR A 329 -3.37 -26.68 1.55
C THR A 329 -4.44 -25.72 2.12
N VAL A 330 -5.07 -26.09 3.20
CA VAL A 330 -6.05 -25.22 3.91
C VAL A 330 -5.38 -23.91 4.33
N ASP A 331 -4.16 -23.98 4.84
CA ASP A 331 -3.39 -22.80 5.27
C ASP A 331 -3.07 -21.82 4.11
N SER A 332 -2.99 -22.31 2.89
CA SER A 332 -2.68 -21.44 1.72
C SER A 332 -3.85 -20.55 1.29
N VAL A 333 -5.06 -20.87 1.73
CA VAL A 333 -6.29 -20.18 1.33
C VAL A 333 -7.03 -19.50 2.48
N THR A 334 -6.56 -19.66 3.74
CA THR A 334 -7.25 -19.13 4.93
C THR A 334 -6.41 -18.16 5.73
N VAL A 335 -7.07 -17.18 6.35
CA VAL A 335 -6.55 -16.41 7.48
C VAL A 335 -7.33 -16.83 8.73
N VAL A 336 -6.60 -17.11 9.79
CA VAL A 336 -7.12 -17.68 11.03
C VAL A 336 -6.96 -16.69 12.17
N GLU A 337 -8.03 -16.50 12.95
CA GLU A 337 -8.00 -15.75 14.20
C GLU A 337 -8.72 -16.59 15.28
N ARG A 338 -8.08 -16.79 16.42
CA ARG A 338 -8.60 -17.56 17.55
C ARG A 338 -9.07 -18.96 17.14
N GLY A 339 -8.31 -19.61 16.26
CA GLY A 339 -8.59 -20.97 15.77
C GLY A 339 -9.78 -21.07 14.81
N ARG A 340 -10.33 -19.96 14.30
CA ARG A 340 -11.43 -19.90 13.35
C ARG A 340 -10.99 -19.25 12.04
N ALA A 341 -11.52 -19.72 10.90
CA ALA A 341 -11.31 -19.10 9.60
C ALA A 341 -12.10 -17.77 9.53
N VAL A 342 -11.37 -16.67 9.39
CA VAL A 342 -11.97 -15.32 9.26
C VAL A 342 -11.87 -14.76 7.86
N LYS A 343 -10.94 -15.28 7.02
CA LYS A 343 -10.85 -14.95 5.60
C LYS A 343 -10.58 -16.20 4.79
N LEU A 344 -11.21 -16.29 3.62
CA LEU A 344 -11.05 -17.38 2.67
C LEU A 344 -10.80 -16.81 1.26
N TYR A 345 -9.64 -17.14 0.69
CA TYR A 345 -9.19 -16.68 -0.60
C TYR A 345 -9.08 -17.86 -1.56
N LEU A 346 -10.08 -18.01 -2.42
CA LEU A 346 -10.19 -19.08 -3.41
C LEU A 346 -9.94 -18.51 -4.82
N GLN A 347 -8.83 -17.83 -4.95
CA GLN A 347 -8.39 -17.17 -6.19
C GLN A 347 -7.53 -18.12 -7.01
N GLU A 348 -7.23 -17.74 -8.25
CA GLU A 348 -6.40 -18.50 -9.21
C GLU A 348 -7.11 -19.72 -9.82
N GLY A 349 -8.43 -19.74 -9.76
CA GLY A 349 -9.28 -20.67 -10.51
C GLY A 349 -9.36 -22.08 -9.97
N GLY A 350 -10.16 -22.86 -10.69
CA GLY A 350 -10.47 -24.23 -10.31
C GLY A 350 -11.60 -24.34 -9.27
N ILE A 351 -12.22 -23.23 -8.87
CA ILE A 351 -13.43 -23.25 -8.05
C ILE A 351 -14.64 -23.18 -8.97
N LYS A 352 -15.37 -24.28 -9.07
CA LYS A 352 -16.60 -24.40 -9.83
C LYS A 352 -17.83 -24.20 -8.96
N GLU A 353 -17.73 -24.59 -7.70
CA GLU A 353 -18.85 -24.49 -6.77
C GLU A 353 -18.41 -24.11 -5.35
N LEU A 354 -19.25 -23.40 -4.63
CA LEU A 354 -19.16 -23.23 -3.18
C LEU A 354 -20.20 -24.15 -2.52
N PRO A 355 -19.78 -25.32 -2.00
CA PRO A 355 -20.69 -26.33 -1.46
C PRO A 355 -21.24 -25.95 -0.08
N GLU A 356 -22.15 -26.79 0.45
CA GLU A 356 -22.76 -26.59 1.80
C GLU A 356 -21.74 -26.41 2.93
N ALA A 357 -20.57 -27.03 2.80
CA ALA A 357 -19.48 -26.90 3.75
C ALA A 357 -19.10 -25.43 4.04
N LEU A 358 -19.34 -24.51 3.11
CA LEU A 358 -19.12 -23.07 3.31
C LEU A 358 -19.87 -22.57 4.55
N GLY A 359 -21.09 -23.06 4.80
CA GLY A 359 -21.92 -22.62 5.92
C GLY A 359 -21.37 -22.93 7.30
N LEU A 360 -20.36 -23.78 7.42
CA LEU A 360 -19.67 -24.05 8.69
C LEU A 360 -18.71 -22.93 9.09
N LEU A 361 -18.35 -22.04 8.16
CA LEU A 361 -17.41 -20.95 8.38
C LEU A 361 -18.11 -19.71 8.97
N THR A 362 -18.76 -19.86 10.10
CA THR A 362 -19.62 -18.83 10.72
C THR A 362 -18.87 -17.59 11.22
N GLU A 363 -17.54 -17.66 11.34
CA GLU A 363 -16.69 -16.51 11.69
C GLU A 363 -16.10 -15.81 10.46
N LEU A 364 -16.46 -16.26 9.25
CA LEU A 364 -15.93 -15.71 8.00
C LEU A 364 -16.38 -14.25 7.82
N ARG A 365 -15.41 -13.37 7.62
CA ARG A 365 -15.61 -11.93 7.34
C ARG A 365 -15.28 -11.55 5.90
N VAL A 366 -14.38 -12.30 5.25
CA VAL A 366 -13.94 -12.04 3.89
C VAL A 366 -13.97 -13.32 3.08
N LEU A 367 -14.68 -13.29 1.95
CA LEU A 367 -14.71 -14.39 0.97
C LEU A 367 -14.40 -13.82 -0.43
N HIS A 368 -13.28 -14.26 -0.99
CA HIS A 368 -12.90 -13.90 -2.35
C HIS A 368 -12.87 -15.16 -3.22
N VAL A 369 -13.73 -15.21 -4.22
CA VAL A 369 -13.78 -16.26 -5.26
C VAL A 369 -13.99 -15.53 -6.58
N TYR A 370 -12.92 -15.05 -7.18
CA TYR A 370 -13.03 -14.48 -8.51
C TYR A 370 -12.20 -15.28 -9.51
N GLY A 371 -12.71 -15.32 -10.74
CA GLY A 371 -12.10 -16.07 -11.82
C GLY A 371 -11.05 -15.27 -12.59
N ASP A 372 -10.18 -15.98 -13.27
CA ASP A 372 -9.33 -15.43 -14.32
C ASP A 372 -9.64 -16.15 -15.63
N ARG A 373 -10.40 -15.49 -16.51
CA ARG A 373 -10.81 -16.06 -17.80
C ARG A 373 -9.65 -16.26 -18.79
N SER A 374 -8.49 -15.71 -18.48
CA SER A 374 -7.29 -15.92 -19.31
C SER A 374 -6.63 -17.28 -19.04
N LEU A 375 -7.04 -17.98 -18.00
CA LEU A 375 -6.48 -19.27 -17.59
C LEU A 375 -7.44 -20.43 -17.91
N PRO A 376 -6.94 -21.60 -18.29
CA PRO A 376 -7.75 -22.76 -18.65
C PRO A 376 -8.21 -23.55 -17.40
N HIS A 377 -8.95 -22.93 -16.52
CA HIS A 377 -9.50 -23.56 -15.32
C HIS A 377 -10.99 -23.26 -15.13
N PRO A 378 -11.74 -24.09 -14.40
CA PRO A 378 -13.14 -23.82 -14.08
C PRO A 378 -13.34 -22.51 -13.33
N LEU A 379 -14.44 -21.83 -13.64
CA LEU A 379 -14.91 -20.62 -12.98
C LEU A 379 -16.15 -20.96 -12.14
N LEU A 380 -16.42 -20.16 -11.10
CA LEU A 380 -17.53 -20.39 -10.18
C LEU A 380 -18.88 -20.30 -10.92
N GLU A 381 -19.64 -21.38 -10.89
CA GLU A 381 -20.97 -21.50 -11.51
C GLU A 381 -22.11 -21.45 -10.48
N SER A 382 -21.84 -21.89 -9.23
CA SER A 382 -22.88 -22.00 -8.21
C SER A 382 -22.39 -21.75 -6.77
N ILE A 383 -23.31 -21.27 -5.95
CA ILE A 383 -23.10 -21.01 -4.53
C ILE A 383 -24.22 -21.68 -3.76
N SER A 384 -23.88 -22.53 -2.77
CA SER A 384 -24.88 -23.14 -1.87
C SER A 384 -25.64 -22.10 -1.07
N PRO A 385 -26.94 -22.32 -0.81
CA PRO A 385 -27.73 -21.54 0.15
C PRO A 385 -27.10 -21.42 1.55
N ALA A 386 -26.21 -22.36 1.90
CA ALA A 386 -25.47 -22.32 3.16
C ALA A 386 -24.61 -21.03 3.34
N ILE A 387 -24.34 -20.26 2.28
CA ILE A 387 -23.69 -18.94 2.41
C ILE A 387 -24.44 -18.02 3.37
N GLY A 388 -25.77 -18.15 3.47
CA GLY A 388 -26.58 -17.35 4.38
C GLY A 388 -26.29 -17.56 5.86
N THR A 389 -25.54 -18.58 6.24
CA THR A 389 -25.07 -18.79 7.62
C THR A 389 -23.80 -18.01 7.95
N CYS A 390 -23.08 -17.51 6.94
CA CYS A 390 -21.89 -16.69 7.10
C CYS A 390 -22.26 -15.23 7.45
N THR A 391 -23.09 -15.01 8.44
CA THR A 391 -23.70 -13.71 8.78
C THR A 391 -22.70 -12.65 9.26
N LYS A 392 -21.43 -13.02 9.46
CA LYS A 392 -20.34 -12.08 9.77
C LYS A 392 -19.60 -11.59 8.54
N LEU A 393 -20.02 -11.98 7.33
CA LEU A 393 -19.36 -11.58 6.10
C LEU A 393 -19.49 -10.06 5.91
N GLU A 394 -18.35 -9.41 5.71
CA GLU A 394 -18.19 -7.98 5.48
C GLU A 394 -17.78 -7.69 4.04
N GLU A 395 -17.06 -8.63 3.41
CA GLU A 395 -16.56 -8.49 2.04
C GLU A 395 -16.77 -9.79 1.25
N LEU A 396 -17.42 -9.66 0.09
CA LEU A 396 -17.73 -10.78 -0.82
C LEU A 396 -17.37 -10.40 -2.27
N LEU A 397 -16.29 -10.98 -2.81
CA LEU A 397 -15.87 -10.75 -4.18
C LEU A 397 -16.10 -12.01 -5.02
N LEU A 398 -16.99 -11.90 -6.01
CA LEU A 398 -17.43 -12.96 -6.90
C LEU A 398 -17.33 -12.59 -8.40
N ASN A 399 -16.63 -11.50 -8.71
CA ASN A 399 -16.50 -11.02 -10.08
C ASN A 399 -15.68 -11.95 -10.98
N HIS A 400 -15.86 -11.82 -12.30
CA HIS A 400 -15.18 -12.62 -13.35
C HIS A 400 -15.45 -14.13 -13.27
N ASN A 401 -16.67 -14.53 -12.96
CA ASN A 401 -17.08 -15.92 -12.85
C ASN A 401 -18.20 -16.28 -13.87
N GLU A 402 -18.82 -17.43 -13.71
CA GLU A 402 -19.89 -17.96 -14.56
C GLU A 402 -21.22 -18.11 -13.80
N LEU A 403 -21.41 -17.35 -12.70
CA LEU A 403 -22.62 -17.38 -11.91
C LEU A 403 -23.85 -16.99 -12.74
N ARG A 404 -24.89 -17.81 -12.72
CA ARG A 404 -26.18 -17.57 -13.41
C ARG A 404 -27.25 -17.11 -12.45
N SER A 405 -27.11 -17.42 -11.17
CA SER A 405 -28.03 -17.05 -10.09
C SER A 405 -27.30 -16.89 -8.79
N LEU A 406 -27.96 -16.30 -7.79
CA LEU A 406 -27.53 -16.24 -6.40
C LEU A 406 -28.62 -16.86 -5.54
N PRO A 407 -28.27 -17.62 -4.47
CA PRO A 407 -29.25 -18.16 -3.54
C PRO A 407 -29.95 -17.01 -2.79
N GLU A 408 -31.22 -17.19 -2.45
CA GLU A 408 -32.00 -16.18 -1.72
C GLU A 408 -31.40 -15.88 -0.34
N GLU A 409 -30.78 -16.88 0.27
CA GLU A 409 -30.11 -16.80 1.56
C GLU A 409 -28.96 -15.79 1.60
N ILE A 410 -28.42 -15.39 0.45
CA ILE A 410 -27.35 -14.39 0.37
C ILE A 410 -27.79 -13.05 0.95
N ALA A 411 -29.09 -12.74 0.89
CA ALA A 411 -29.64 -11.52 1.46
C ALA A 411 -29.59 -11.48 3.01
N LYS A 412 -29.29 -12.62 3.67
CA LYS A 412 -29.05 -12.69 5.13
C LYS A 412 -27.69 -12.09 5.54
N LEU A 413 -26.84 -11.73 4.59
CA LEU A 413 -25.52 -11.15 4.83
C LEU A 413 -25.61 -9.66 5.18
N THR A 414 -26.23 -9.35 6.30
CA THR A 414 -26.54 -7.98 6.74
C THR A 414 -25.34 -7.15 7.18
N LYS A 415 -24.17 -7.78 7.39
CA LYS A 415 -22.90 -7.08 7.72
C LYS A 415 -22.05 -6.78 6.51
N LEU A 416 -22.50 -7.15 5.31
CA LEU A 416 -21.75 -6.91 4.10
C LEU A 416 -21.57 -5.40 3.87
N THR A 417 -20.35 -5.01 3.55
CA THR A 417 -19.97 -3.62 3.22
C THR A 417 -19.37 -3.51 1.84
N SER A 418 -18.94 -4.64 1.28
CA SER A 418 -18.32 -4.72 -0.05
C SER A 418 -18.80 -5.96 -0.78
N LEU A 419 -19.34 -5.76 -1.99
CA LEU A 419 -19.77 -6.82 -2.91
C LEU A 419 -19.20 -6.53 -4.29
N SER A 420 -18.78 -7.56 -5.03
CA SER A 420 -18.46 -7.45 -6.45
C SER A 420 -19.02 -8.64 -7.21
N LEU A 421 -19.92 -8.34 -8.17
CA LEU A 421 -20.64 -9.31 -9.00
C LEU A 421 -20.39 -9.13 -10.51
N ALA A 422 -19.59 -8.13 -10.88
CA ALA A 422 -19.34 -7.81 -12.28
C ALA A 422 -18.78 -9.01 -13.07
N ASP A 423 -19.08 -9.04 -14.36
CA ASP A 423 -18.51 -10.02 -15.29
C ASP A 423 -18.88 -11.48 -14.96
N ASN A 424 -20.15 -11.68 -14.53
CA ASN A 424 -20.81 -12.97 -14.38
C ASN A 424 -21.87 -13.16 -15.49
N ARG A 425 -22.80 -14.09 -15.29
CA ARG A 425 -23.94 -14.36 -16.16
C ARG A 425 -25.27 -14.29 -15.40
N LEU A 426 -25.34 -13.41 -14.42
CA LEU A 426 -26.51 -13.26 -13.58
C LEU A 426 -27.70 -12.73 -14.40
N ALA A 427 -28.73 -13.53 -14.52
CA ALA A 427 -29.97 -13.18 -15.18
C ALA A 427 -31.13 -13.62 -14.29
N ASN A 428 -32.22 -12.85 -14.30
CA ASN A 428 -33.48 -13.21 -13.61
C ASN A 428 -33.28 -13.50 -12.10
N LEU A 429 -32.51 -12.67 -11.41
CA LEU A 429 -32.39 -12.76 -9.94
C LEU A 429 -33.78 -12.52 -9.30
N PRO A 430 -34.11 -13.24 -8.21
CA PRO A 430 -35.27 -12.91 -7.40
C PRO A 430 -35.23 -11.43 -6.99
N GLU A 431 -36.40 -10.77 -6.97
CA GLU A 431 -36.50 -9.33 -6.73
C GLU A 431 -35.78 -8.91 -5.42
N ALA A 432 -35.96 -9.68 -4.35
CA ALA A 432 -35.30 -9.44 -3.06
C ALA A 432 -33.78 -9.50 -3.14
N VAL A 433 -33.22 -10.47 -3.91
CA VAL A 433 -31.78 -10.65 -4.10
C VAL A 433 -31.23 -9.53 -4.98
N ALA A 434 -31.93 -9.16 -6.04
CA ALA A 434 -31.55 -8.07 -6.91
C ALA A 434 -31.54 -6.72 -6.14
N ALA A 435 -32.58 -6.46 -5.33
CA ALA A 435 -32.66 -5.28 -4.50
C ALA A 435 -31.55 -5.22 -3.43
N TRP A 436 -31.26 -6.36 -2.82
CA TRP A 436 -30.14 -6.49 -1.87
C TRP A 436 -28.78 -6.22 -2.56
N ALA A 437 -28.52 -6.86 -3.69
CA ALA A 437 -27.23 -6.71 -4.39
C ALA A 437 -27.01 -5.28 -4.91
N LYS A 438 -28.06 -4.60 -5.36
CA LYS A 438 -28.00 -3.20 -5.83
C LYS A 438 -27.53 -2.22 -4.76
N GLN A 439 -27.71 -2.53 -3.48
CA GLN A 439 -27.25 -1.68 -2.38
C GLN A 439 -25.71 -1.61 -2.32
N PHE A 440 -25.01 -2.62 -2.84
CA PHE A 440 -23.56 -2.75 -2.76
C PHE A 440 -22.88 -2.66 -4.13
N ASP A 441 -23.47 -3.24 -5.17
CA ASP A 441 -22.87 -3.36 -6.50
C ASP A 441 -23.93 -3.24 -7.63
N ALA A 442 -24.61 -2.09 -7.69
CA ALA A 442 -25.59 -1.83 -8.73
C ALA A 442 -25.00 -1.97 -10.14
N LYS A 443 -23.76 -1.47 -10.33
CA LYS A 443 -23.06 -1.54 -11.60
C LYS A 443 -22.63 -2.97 -11.95
N GLY A 444 -22.17 -3.74 -10.99
CA GLY A 444 -21.79 -5.13 -11.21
C GLY A 444 -22.96 -5.98 -11.70
N LEU A 445 -24.22 -5.63 -11.33
CA LEU A 445 -25.42 -6.25 -11.86
C LEU A 445 -25.74 -5.85 -13.30
N GLU A 446 -25.31 -4.67 -13.75
CA GLU A 446 -25.46 -4.20 -15.14
C GLU A 446 -24.34 -4.78 -16.04
N ASP A 447 -23.15 -4.94 -15.51
CA ASP A 447 -21.96 -5.46 -16.23
C ASP A 447 -21.95 -7.01 -16.30
N GLN A 448 -23.10 -7.61 -16.65
CA GLN A 448 -23.21 -9.07 -16.84
C GLN A 448 -22.89 -9.46 -18.28
N LYS A 449 -22.29 -10.64 -18.45
CA LYS A 449 -22.05 -11.20 -19.79
C LYS A 449 -23.29 -11.90 -20.31
N PRO A 450 -23.55 -11.82 -21.63
CA PRO A 450 -24.65 -12.56 -22.27
C PRO A 450 -24.46 -14.08 -22.21
#